data_29a7286d7ee629298f81980b2de29e17
#
_entry.id   29a7286d7ee629298f81980b2de29e17
#
_cell.length_a   1.000
_cell.length_b   1.000
_cell.length_c   1.000
_cell.angle_alpha   90.00
_cell.angle_beta   90.00
_cell.angle_gamma   90.00
#
_symmetry.space_group_name_H-M   'P 1'
#
loop_
_entity.id
_entity.type
_entity.pdbx_description
1 polymer ?
#
loop_
_entity_poly.entity_id
_entity_poly.type
_entity_poly.pdbx_seq_one_letter_code
_entity_poly.pdbx_strand_id
1 'polypeptide(L)'
;EIRTPLNAIVGFSSLMQNEQLSQEERAEYCAIVVSNSEMLLTLLNDILDISSLECGKIRFNYASEDIVQICQHVMMTTAHTRQRGVEGRFACPVGSFMLTTDAHRLSQILINLLTNAGKFTSEGSITLGVEIDEERGEVLFSVADTGPGIPPDKQDLVFNRFEKLDGNKKKGTGLGLAICRQIAMIVGGRIWVDSAYTGGARFVFAHPIGIDPVSYTHLRAHE
;
A
#
# COMPACT_ATOMS: atom_id res chain seq x y z
N GLU A 1 9.35 10.57 -12.62
CA GLU A 1 8.49 10.80 -11.44
C GLU A 1 9.13 11.77 -10.42
N ILE A 2 10.45 11.72 -10.15
CA ILE A 2 11.17 12.65 -9.23
C ILE A 2 11.17 14.09 -9.73
N ARG A 3 11.29 14.31 -11.05
CA ARG A 3 11.40 15.65 -11.64
C ARG A 3 10.15 16.51 -11.40
N THR A 4 8.97 15.92 -11.45
CA THR A 4 7.70 16.66 -11.34
C THR A 4 7.52 17.32 -9.98
N PRO A 5 7.59 16.60 -8.83
CA PRO A 5 7.50 17.25 -7.53
C PRO A 5 8.67 18.20 -7.26
N LEU A 6 9.88 17.88 -7.73
CA LEU A 6 11.04 18.75 -7.56
C LEU A 6 10.83 20.09 -8.27
N ASN A 7 10.36 20.08 -9.53
CA ASN A 7 10.06 21.30 -10.28
C ASN A 7 8.95 22.13 -9.62
N ALA A 8 7.93 21.48 -9.05
CA ALA A 8 6.89 22.17 -8.30
C ALA A 8 7.45 22.86 -7.04
N ILE A 9 8.27 22.15 -6.25
CA ILE A 9 8.91 22.70 -5.06
C ILE A 9 9.74 23.94 -5.44
N VAL A 10 10.63 23.83 -6.45
CA VAL A 10 11.49 24.92 -6.88
C VAL A 10 10.67 26.09 -7.42
N GLY A 11 9.68 25.82 -8.30
CA GLY A 11 8.84 26.84 -8.92
C GLY A 11 8.03 27.64 -7.90
N PHE A 12 7.29 26.96 -7.03
CA PHE A 12 6.46 27.65 -6.00
C PHE A 12 7.32 28.32 -4.92
N SER A 13 8.48 27.75 -4.56
CA SER A 13 9.42 28.43 -3.65
C SER A 13 9.97 29.72 -4.26
N SER A 14 10.24 29.75 -5.57
CA SER A 14 10.67 30.98 -6.26
C SER A 14 9.55 32.01 -6.31
N LEU A 15 8.29 31.60 -6.57
CA LEU A 15 7.14 32.50 -6.57
C LEU A 15 6.90 33.12 -5.19
N MET A 16 7.15 32.40 -4.11
CA MET A 16 6.99 32.88 -2.73
C MET A 16 7.94 34.03 -2.36
N GLN A 17 8.98 34.31 -3.18
CA GLN A 17 9.86 35.45 -3.00
C GLN A 17 9.22 36.81 -3.43
N ASN A 18 8.08 36.73 -4.12
CA ASN A 18 7.35 37.95 -4.50
C ASN A 18 6.70 38.60 -3.26
N GLU A 19 7.09 39.81 -2.95
CA GLU A 19 6.56 40.58 -1.80
C GLU A 19 5.10 41.01 -1.96
N GLN A 20 4.58 41.02 -3.21
CA GLN A 20 3.19 41.42 -3.51
C GLN A 20 2.15 40.31 -3.31
N LEU A 21 2.59 39.09 -2.95
CA LEU A 21 1.66 37.98 -2.69
C LEU A 21 0.78 38.27 -1.48
N SER A 22 -0.52 38.00 -1.62
CA SER A 22 -1.45 37.96 -0.50
C SER A 22 -1.06 36.84 0.50
N GLN A 23 -1.57 36.96 1.72
CA GLN A 23 -1.33 35.95 2.74
C GLN A 23 -1.96 34.59 2.33
N GLU A 24 -3.08 34.61 1.63
CA GLU A 24 -3.78 33.43 1.13
C GLU A 24 -2.98 32.74 0.02
N GLU A 25 -2.50 33.47 -0.98
CA GLU A 25 -1.64 32.92 -2.04
C GLU A 25 -0.33 32.33 -1.50
N ARG A 26 0.27 32.99 -0.52
CA ARG A 26 1.48 32.49 0.15
C ARG A 26 1.20 31.19 0.89
N ALA A 27 0.07 31.07 1.58
CA ALA A 27 -0.35 29.86 2.26
C ALA A 27 -0.62 28.71 1.27
N GLU A 28 -1.26 29.01 0.12
CA GLU A 28 -1.51 28.02 -0.93
C GLU A 28 -0.18 27.51 -1.54
N TYR A 29 0.75 28.39 -1.88
CA TYR A 29 2.06 27.98 -2.42
C TYR A 29 2.86 27.17 -1.40
N CYS A 30 2.81 27.55 -0.12
CA CYS A 30 3.43 26.78 0.95
C CYS A 30 2.84 25.37 1.05
N ALA A 31 1.53 25.21 0.98
CA ALA A 31 0.85 23.92 1.00
C ALA A 31 1.27 23.03 -0.21
N ILE A 32 1.42 23.64 -1.39
CA ILE A 32 1.92 22.93 -2.59
C ILE A 32 3.36 22.45 -2.39
N VAL A 33 4.25 23.29 -1.85
CA VAL A 33 5.64 22.93 -1.57
C VAL A 33 5.71 21.78 -0.58
N VAL A 34 4.98 21.87 0.54
CA VAL A 34 4.93 20.81 1.56
C VAL A 34 4.42 19.50 0.97
N SER A 35 3.28 19.52 0.28
CA SER A 35 2.68 18.31 -0.33
C SER A 35 3.62 17.63 -1.35
N ASN A 36 4.37 18.41 -2.16
CA ASN A 36 5.32 17.85 -3.11
C ASN A 36 6.59 17.33 -2.42
N SER A 37 7.00 17.95 -1.32
CA SER A 37 8.13 17.46 -0.49
C SER A 37 7.80 16.10 0.16
N GLU A 38 6.60 15.96 0.72
CA GLU A 38 6.11 14.69 1.27
C GLU A 38 6.02 13.59 0.20
N MET A 39 5.54 13.94 -0.99
CA MET A 39 5.49 13.03 -2.14
C MET A 39 6.90 12.58 -2.56
N LEU A 40 7.88 13.49 -2.57
CA LEU A 40 9.26 13.17 -2.92
C LEU A 40 9.91 12.25 -1.89
N LEU A 41 9.68 12.49 -0.59
CA LEU A 41 10.14 11.62 0.49
C LEU A 41 9.54 10.22 0.38
N THR A 42 8.24 10.11 0.09
CA THR A 42 7.57 8.82 -0.14
C THR A 42 8.20 8.08 -1.31
N LEU A 43 8.42 8.76 -2.45
CA LEU A 43 9.09 8.18 -3.62
C LEU A 43 10.49 7.67 -3.28
N LEU A 44 11.27 8.43 -2.53
CA LEU A 44 12.63 8.06 -2.14
C LEU A 44 12.62 6.79 -1.28
N ASN A 45 11.74 6.74 -0.28
CA ASN A 45 11.59 5.59 0.60
C ASN A 45 11.11 4.35 -0.18
N ASP A 46 10.15 4.49 -1.08
CA ASP A 46 9.67 3.41 -1.95
C ASP A 46 10.81 2.84 -2.82
N ILE A 47 11.65 3.70 -3.42
CA ILE A 47 12.80 3.29 -4.23
C ILE A 47 13.84 2.54 -3.39
N LEU A 48 14.13 3.04 -2.18
CA LEU A 48 15.05 2.39 -1.25
C LEU A 48 14.52 1.02 -0.80
N ASP A 49 13.22 0.93 -0.50
CA ASP A 49 12.57 -0.33 -0.16
C ASP A 49 12.67 -1.34 -1.30
N ILE A 50 12.30 -0.97 -2.53
CA ILE A 50 12.40 -1.85 -3.71
C ILE A 50 13.84 -2.31 -3.91
N SER A 51 14.80 -1.39 -3.92
CA SER A 51 16.22 -1.70 -4.12
C SER A 51 16.74 -2.66 -3.04
N SER A 52 16.36 -2.44 -1.80
CA SER A 52 16.76 -3.27 -0.67
C SER A 52 16.12 -4.65 -0.69
N LEU A 53 14.83 -4.75 -1.10
CA LEU A 53 14.11 -6.01 -1.29
C LEU A 53 14.74 -6.84 -2.42
N GLU A 54 15.07 -6.21 -3.58
CA GLU A 54 15.70 -6.89 -4.72
C GLU A 54 17.11 -7.37 -4.45
N CYS A 55 17.89 -6.58 -3.71
CA CYS A 55 19.23 -6.96 -3.32
C CYS A 55 19.29 -8.04 -2.22
N GLY A 56 18.13 -8.48 -1.70
CA GLY A 56 18.05 -9.40 -0.57
C GLY A 56 18.68 -8.88 0.72
N LYS A 57 18.86 -7.55 0.83
CA LYS A 57 19.49 -6.90 1.99
C LYS A 57 18.53 -6.67 3.15
N ILE A 58 17.22 -6.74 2.89
CA ILE A 58 16.21 -6.60 3.94
C ILE A 58 16.14 -7.91 4.73
N ARG A 59 16.35 -7.80 6.04
CA ARG A 59 16.08 -8.89 6.97
C ARG A 59 14.63 -8.78 7.40
N PHE A 60 13.89 -9.88 7.25
CA PHE A 60 12.54 -10.01 7.80
C PHE A 60 12.64 -10.40 9.27
N ASN A 61 11.90 -9.72 10.12
CA ASN A 61 11.83 -10.02 11.54
C ASN A 61 10.58 -10.85 11.83
N TYR A 62 10.67 -12.17 11.63
CA TYR A 62 9.55 -13.07 11.89
C TYR A 62 9.35 -13.27 13.38
N ALA A 63 8.11 -13.02 13.85
CA ALA A 63 7.66 -13.28 15.20
C ALA A 63 6.23 -13.86 15.17
N SER A 64 5.80 -14.46 16.28
CA SER A 64 4.41 -14.89 16.44
C SER A 64 3.56 -13.68 16.78
N GLU A 65 2.75 -13.22 15.84
CA GLU A 65 1.99 -11.97 15.91
C GLU A 65 0.49 -12.22 15.82
N ASP A 66 -0.30 -11.47 16.58
CA ASP A 66 -1.76 -11.48 16.44
C ASP A 66 -2.19 -10.62 15.25
N ILE A 67 -2.52 -11.27 14.13
CA ILE A 67 -2.89 -10.58 12.89
C ILE A 67 -4.19 -9.78 13.02
N VAL A 68 -5.09 -10.15 13.94
CA VAL A 68 -6.33 -9.40 14.16
C VAL A 68 -6.01 -8.04 14.76
N GLN A 69 -5.09 -7.99 15.73
CA GLN A 69 -4.63 -6.73 16.31
C GLN A 69 -3.90 -5.87 15.27
N ILE A 70 -3.05 -6.46 14.43
CA ILE A 70 -2.38 -5.75 13.33
C ILE A 70 -3.42 -5.13 12.39
N CYS A 71 -4.41 -5.90 11.94
CA CYS A 71 -5.46 -5.42 11.04
C CYS A 71 -6.27 -4.28 11.65
N GLN A 72 -6.67 -4.40 12.92
CA GLN A 72 -7.40 -3.36 13.63
C GLN A 72 -6.56 -2.07 13.74
N HIS A 73 -5.29 -2.19 14.10
CA HIS A 73 -4.36 -1.05 14.18
C HIS A 73 -4.23 -0.36 12.82
N VAL A 74 -4.02 -1.11 11.75
CA VAL A 74 -3.91 -0.55 10.40
C VAL A 74 -5.21 0.13 9.95
N MET A 75 -6.37 -0.47 10.24
CA MET A 75 -7.68 0.16 9.95
C MET A 75 -7.87 1.50 10.67
N MET A 76 -7.40 1.62 11.92
CA MET A 76 -7.46 2.88 12.67
C MET A 76 -6.49 3.92 12.11
N THR A 77 -5.25 3.54 11.86
CA THR A 77 -4.20 4.46 11.37
C THR A 77 -4.48 4.98 9.96
N THR A 78 -5.12 4.18 9.10
CA THR A 78 -5.49 4.57 7.73
C THR A 78 -6.87 5.25 7.65
N ALA A 79 -7.59 5.42 8.76
CA ALA A 79 -8.95 5.99 8.75
C ALA A 79 -9.01 7.38 8.11
N HIS A 80 -7.98 8.21 8.29
CA HIS A 80 -7.88 9.57 7.75
C HIS A 80 -7.68 9.62 6.23
N THR A 81 -7.29 8.51 5.59
CA THR A 81 -7.08 8.46 4.13
C THR A 81 -8.39 8.24 3.36
N ARG A 82 -9.46 7.82 4.04
CA ARG A 82 -10.78 7.65 3.44
C ARG A 82 -11.43 9.00 3.19
N GLN A 83 -12.13 9.11 2.06
CA GLN A 83 -12.92 10.29 1.77
C GLN A 83 -14.10 10.40 2.73
N ARG A 84 -14.59 11.64 2.93
CA ARG A 84 -15.70 11.93 3.85
C ARG A 84 -16.95 11.18 3.38
N GLY A 85 -17.54 10.37 4.26
CA GLY A 85 -18.71 9.54 3.95
C GLY A 85 -18.41 8.11 3.49
N VAL A 86 -17.13 7.73 3.28
CA VAL A 86 -16.74 6.35 2.98
C VAL A 86 -16.62 5.56 4.28
N GLU A 87 -17.41 4.51 4.41
CA GLU A 87 -17.41 3.64 5.58
C GLU A 87 -16.22 2.68 5.57
N GLY A 88 -15.53 2.54 6.70
CA GLY A 88 -14.49 1.52 6.88
C GLY A 88 -15.05 0.33 7.66
N ARG A 89 -14.91 -0.88 7.12
CA ARG A 89 -15.38 -2.11 7.73
C ARG A 89 -14.23 -3.07 7.96
N PHE A 90 -14.27 -3.81 9.07
CA PHE A 90 -13.36 -4.91 9.34
C PHE A 90 -14.16 -6.20 9.48
N ALA A 91 -13.81 -7.22 8.71
CA ALA A 91 -14.47 -8.53 8.68
C ALA A 91 -13.43 -9.61 8.98
N CYS A 92 -13.55 -10.25 10.15
CA CYS A 92 -12.68 -11.34 10.56
C CYS A 92 -13.54 -12.38 11.29
N PRO A 93 -13.44 -13.69 10.97
CA PRO A 93 -14.25 -14.74 11.60
C PRO A 93 -13.80 -15.07 13.03
N VAL A 94 -12.60 -14.62 13.43
CA VAL A 94 -12.00 -14.93 14.74
C VAL A 94 -11.61 -13.66 15.49
N GLY A 95 -11.59 -13.74 16.82
CA GLY A 95 -11.19 -12.60 17.67
C GLY A 95 -9.67 -12.42 17.80
N SER A 96 -8.88 -13.46 17.54
CA SER A 96 -7.43 -13.50 17.59
C SER A 96 -6.91 -14.65 16.75
N PHE A 97 -5.80 -14.46 16.05
CA PHE A 97 -5.10 -15.53 15.32
C PHE A 97 -3.61 -15.24 15.29
N MET A 98 -2.82 -16.16 15.86
CA MET A 98 -1.36 -16.05 15.89
C MET A 98 -0.75 -16.57 14.60
N LEU A 99 0.00 -15.72 13.91
CA LEU A 99 0.69 -16.05 12.68
C LEU A 99 2.17 -15.71 12.80
N THR A 100 3.05 -16.60 12.37
CA THR A 100 4.47 -16.28 12.23
C THR A 100 4.66 -15.37 11.03
N THR A 101 4.89 -14.09 11.27
CA THR A 101 5.02 -13.07 10.23
C THR A 101 5.93 -11.93 10.69
N ASP A 102 6.31 -11.07 9.76
CA ASP A 102 6.89 -9.76 10.05
C ASP A 102 5.75 -8.72 10.11
N ALA A 103 5.41 -8.27 11.32
CA ALA A 103 4.31 -7.33 11.57
C ALA A 103 4.45 -6.02 10.78
N HIS A 104 5.69 -5.52 10.61
CA HIS A 104 5.96 -4.30 9.86
C HIS A 104 5.67 -4.49 8.36
N ARG A 105 6.11 -5.61 7.77
CA ARG A 105 5.89 -5.91 6.36
C ARG A 105 4.44 -6.25 6.05
N LEU A 106 3.77 -6.99 6.93
CA LEU A 106 2.33 -7.22 6.82
C LEU A 106 1.56 -5.89 6.88
N SER A 107 1.87 -5.04 7.88
CA SER A 107 1.26 -3.71 7.98
C SER A 107 1.51 -2.87 6.73
N GLN A 108 2.71 -2.91 6.16
CA GLN A 108 3.07 -2.17 4.94
C GLN A 108 2.19 -2.57 3.74
N ILE A 109 1.95 -3.88 3.54
CA ILE A 109 1.02 -4.35 2.50
C ILE A 109 -0.38 -3.79 2.76
N LEU A 110 -0.91 -3.98 3.96
CA LEU A 110 -2.28 -3.58 4.30
C LEU A 110 -2.48 -2.06 4.20
N ILE A 111 -1.52 -1.25 4.66
CA ILE A 111 -1.55 0.21 4.54
C ILE A 111 -1.57 0.62 3.06
N ASN A 112 -0.72 0.03 2.22
CA ASN A 112 -0.69 0.33 0.79
C ASN A 112 -2.04 0.01 0.12
N LEU A 113 -2.65 -1.13 0.44
CA LEU A 113 -3.94 -1.52 -0.12
C LEU A 113 -5.07 -0.60 0.36
N LEU A 114 -5.13 -0.30 1.67
CA LEU A 114 -6.17 0.56 2.26
C LEU A 114 -6.06 2.02 1.82
N THR A 115 -4.84 2.55 1.69
CA THR A 115 -4.63 3.92 1.19
C THR A 115 -4.99 4.03 -0.29
N ASN A 116 -4.72 3.00 -1.09
CA ASN A 116 -5.19 2.92 -2.47
C ASN A 116 -6.72 2.89 -2.53
N ALA A 117 -7.37 2.03 -1.75
CA ALA A 117 -8.83 1.99 -1.66
C ALA A 117 -9.41 3.37 -1.26
N GLY A 118 -8.85 4.03 -0.23
CA GLY A 118 -9.26 5.38 0.20
C GLY A 118 -9.11 6.44 -0.87
N LYS A 119 -8.09 6.33 -1.71
CA LYS A 119 -7.83 7.25 -2.81
C LYS A 119 -8.84 7.11 -3.96
N PHE A 120 -9.30 5.89 -4.25
CA PHE A 120 -10.14 5.61 -5.42
C PHE A 120 -11.64 5.48 -5.09
N THR A 121 -12.01 5.34 -3.83
CA THR A 121 -13.40 5.25 -3.39
C THR A 121 -13.89 6.62 -2.96
N SER A 122 -14.88 7.18 -3.67
CA SER A 122 -15.50 8.46 -3.34
C SER A 122 -16.74 8.30 -2.46
N GLU A 123 -17.45 7.18 -2.57
CA GLU A 123 -18.69 6.87 -1.84
C GLU A 123 -18.76 5.37 -1.54
N GLY A 124 -19.52 4.99 -0.51
CA GLY A 124 -19.76 3.60 -0.15
C GLY A 124 -18.82 3.11 0.96
N SER A 125 -18.08 2.01 0.75
CA SER A 125 -17.31 1.39 1.82
C SER A 125 -16.00 0.77 1.37
N ILE A 126 -15.08 0.66 2.33
CA ILE A 126 -13.82 -0.09 2.21
C ILE A 126 -13.80 -1.15 3.30
N THR A 127 -13.65 -2.41 2.91
CA THR A 127 -13.66 -3.55 3.84
C THR A 127 -12.30 -4.23 3.84
N LEU A 128 -11.67 -4.30 5.02
CA LEU A 128 -10.53 -5.19 5.27
C LEU A 128 -11.08 -6.53 5.77
N GLY A 129 -10.87 -7.59 5.00
CA GLY A 129 -11.29 -8.95 5.33
C GLY A 129 -10.10 -9.83 5.70
N VAL A 130 -10.30 -10.74 6.64
CA VAL A 130 -9.37 -11.83 6.98
C VAL A 130 -10.12 -13.14 6.87
N GLU A 131 -9.55 -14.11 6.17
CA GLU A 131 -10.06 -15.46 6.03
C GLU A 131 -8.93 -16.46 6.29
N ILE A 132 -9.21 -17.52 7.03
CA ILE A 132 -8.24 -18.58 7.34
C ILE A 132 -8.59 -19.78 6.48
N ASP A 133 -7.74 -20.11 5.53
CA ASP A 133 -7.85 -21.28 4.67
C ASP A 133 -6.92 -22.40 5.22
N GLU A 134 -7.46 -23.19 6.14
CA GLU A 134 -6.72 -24.28 6.77
C GLU A 134 -6.38 -25.40 5.76
N GLU A 135 -7.21 -25.60 4.73
CA GLU A 135 -6.96 -26.63 3.71
C GLU A 135 -5.73 -26.30 2.88
N ARG A 136 -5.54 -25.02 2.56
CA ARG A 136 -4.35 -24.53 1.83
C ARG A 136 -3.21 -24.12 2.73
N GLY A 137 -3.46 -24.04 4.05
CA GLY A 137 -2.47 -23.56 5.01
C GLY A 137 -2.12 -22.08 4.81
N GLU A 138 -3.12 -21.25 4.52
CA GLU A 138 -2.94 -19.82 4.20
C GLU A 138 -3.91 -18.95 4.99
N VAL A 139 -3.49 -17.72 5.24
CA VAL A 139 -4.37 -16.63 5.67
C VAL A 139 -4.53 -15.67 4.49
N LEU A 140 -5.79 -15.41 4.13
CA LEU A 140 -6.13 -14.46 3.08
C LEU A 140 -6.51 -13.12 3.70
N PHE A 141 -5.74 -12.10 3.38
CA PHE A 141 -6.06 -10.70 3.68
C PHE A 141 -6.66 -10.08 2.44
N SER A 142 -7.85 -9.52 2.53
CA SER A 142 -8.51 -8.87 1.40
C SER A 142 -8.88 -7.42 1.72
N VAL A 143 -8.63 -6.53 0.76
CA VAL A 143 -9.13 -5.15 0.81
C VAL A 143 -10.09 -4.98 -0.37
N ALA A 144 -11.38 -4.86 -0.05
CA ALA A 144 -12.45 -4.65 -1.02
C ALA A 144 -12.97 -3.22 -0.90
N ASP A 145 -13.12 -2.54 -2.01
CA ASP A 145 -13.68 -1.20 -2.12
C ASP A 145 -14.90 -1.14 -3.07
N THR A 146 -15.66 -0.07 -2.96
CA THR A 146 -16.80 0.21 -3.84
C THR A 146 -16.48 1.28 -4.89
N GLY A 147 -15.22 1.42 -5.24
CA GLY A 147 -14.74 2.37 -6.23
C GLY A 147 -15.00 1.92 -7.68
N PRO A 148 -14.31 2.52 -8.66
CA PRO A 148 -14.53 2.24 -10.08
C PRO A 148 -14.08 0.85 -10.54
N GLY A 149 -13.37 0.09 -9.70
CA GLY A 149 -12.81 -1.20 -10.05
C GLY A 149 -11.58 -1.10 -10.96
N ILE A 150 -11.09 -2.28 -11.39
CA ILE A 150 -9.91 -2.40 -12.26
C ILE A 150 -10.29 -3.26 -13.46
N PRO A 151 -10.14 -2.74 -14.70
CA PRO A 151 -10.39 -3.50 -15.91
C PRO A 151 -9.59 -4.81 -15.96
N PRO A 152 -10.16 -5.93 -16.44
CA PRO A 152 -9.49 -7.23 -16.41
C PRO A 152 -8.13 -7.27 -17.10
N ASP A 153 -7.97 -6.53 -18.19
CA ASP A 153 -6.72 -6.39 -18.95
C ASP A 153 -5.63 -5.61 -18.20
N LYS A 154 -5.99 -4.92 -17.10
CA LYS A 154 -5.08 -4.10 -16.30
C LYS A 154 -4.78 -4.68 -14.93
N GLN A 155 -5.47 -5.76 -14.51
CA GLN A 155 -5.34 -6.31 -13.15
C GLN A 155 -3.92 -6.80 -12.81
N ASP A 156 -3.19 -7.36 -13.77
CA ASP A 156 -1.79 -7.73 -13.57
C ASP A 156 -0.83 -6.54 -13.69
N LEU A 157 -1.19 -5.56 -14.53
CA LEU A 157 -0.35 -4.39 -14.79
C LEU A 157 -0.26 -3.46 -13.59
N VAL A 158 -1.28 -3.40 -12.72
CA VAL A 158 -1.28 -2.51 -11.54
C VAL A 158 -0.16 -2.81 -10.54
N PHE A 159 0.43 -4.02 -10.60
CA PHE A 159 1.57 -4.40 -9.77
C PHE A 159 2.93 -4.05 -10.42
N ASN A 160 2.94 -3.51 -11.64
CA ASN A 160 4.16 -3.05 -12.28
C ASN A 160 4.59 -1.70 -11.69
N ARG A 161 5.90 -1.45 -11.72
CA ARG A 161 6.46 -0.20 -11.21
C ARG A 161 6.01 0.98 -12.05
N PHE A 162 5.65 2.06 -11.36
CA PHE A 162 5.21 3.34 -11.97
C PHE A 162 3.93 3.24 -12.81
N GLU A 163 3.21 2.10 -12.75
CA GLU A 163 1.95 1.95 -13.48
C GLU A 163 0.83 2.72 -12.77
N LYS A 164 0.03 3.47 -13.57
CA LYS A 164 -1.11 4.26 -13.11
C LYS A 164 -2.24 4.15 -14.13
N LEU A 165 -3.41 3.66 -13.70
CA LEU A 165 -4.55 3.42 -14.59
C LEU A 165 -5.17 4.70 -15.16
N ASP A 166 -5.18 5.78 -14.40
CA ASP A 166 -5.89 7.04 -14.70
C ASP A 166 -4.98 8.15 -15.27
N GLY A 167 -3.85 7.81 -15.87
CA GLY A 167 -2.98 8.77 -16.55
C GLY A 167 -2.75 10.06 -15.75
N ASN A 168 -1.92 10.07 -14.74
CA ASN A 168 -1.44 11.23 -13.95
C ASN A 168 -2.48 12.06 -13.17
N LYS A 169 -3.78 11.74 -13.20
CA LYS A 169 -4.81 12.55 -12.53
C LYS A 169 -4.90 12.38 -11.02
N LYS A 170 -4.48 11.22 -10.46
CA LYS A 170 -4.49 10.98 -9.01
C LYS A 170 -3.08 10.84 -8.45
N LYS A 171 -2.83 11.50 -7.30
CA LYS A 171 -1.55 11.48 -6.58
C LYS A 171 -1.14 10.04 -6.21
N GLY A 172 0.15 9.71 -6.40
CA GLY A 172 0.73 8.42 -5.97
C GLY A 172 2.02 8.14 -6.74
N THR A 173 2.89 7.33 -6.13
CA THR A 173 4.21 6.99 -6.67
C THR A 173 4.15 5.94 -7.78
N GLY A 174 3.11 5.09 -7.78
CA GLY A 174 3.02 3.91 -8.65
C GLY A 174 3.96 2.77 -8.21
N LEU A 175 4.52 2.86 -7.00
CA LEU A 175 5.44 1.85 -6.46
C LEU A 175 4.83 0.97 -5.37
N GLY A 176 3.79 1.45 -4.66
CA GLY A 176 3.23 0.77 -3.51
C GLY A 176 2.76 -0.66 -3.80
N LEU A 177 2.03 -0.90 -4.90
CA LEU A 177 1.59 -2.26 -5.27
C LEU A 177 2.75 -3.15 -5.72
N ALA A 178 3.76 -2.58 -6.38
CA ALA A 178 4.99 -3.31 -6.73
C ALA A 178 5.75 -3.76 -5.46
N ILE A 179 5.82 -2.91 -4.44
CA ILE A 179 6.38 -3.26 -3.12
C ILE A 179 5.55 -4.37 -2.47
N CYS A 180 4.22 -4.27 -2.49
CA CYS A 180 3.34 -5.34 -1.97
C CYS A 180 3.63 -6.69 -2.64
N ARG A 181 3.79 -6.71 -3.96
CA ARG A 181 4.10 -7.94 -4.72
C ARG A 181 5.46 -8.51 -4.33
N GLN A 182 6.48 -7.68 -4.17
CA GLN A 182 7.81 -8.11 -3.74
C GLN A 182 7.79 -8.70 -2.32
N ILE A 183 7.13 -8.02 -1.37
CA ILE A 183 6.98 -8.54 0.00
C ILE A 183 6.23 -9.88 -0.02
N ALA A 184 5.09 -9.96 -0.75
CA ALA A 184 4.31 -11.18 -0.87
C ALA A 184 5.15 -12.36 -1.38
N MET A 185 5.97 -12.14 -2.42
CA MET A 185 6.87 -13.17 -2.97
C MET A 185 7.94 -13.61 -1.95
N ILE A 186 8.52 -12.67 -1.19
CA ILE A 186 9.57 -12.99 -0.20
C ILE A 186 9.01 -13.82 0.95
N VAL A 187 7.78 -13.56 1.41
CA VAL A 187 7.16 -14.38 2.46
C VAL A 187 6.60 -15.71 1.94
N GLY A 188 6.79 -16.03 0.66
CA GLY A 188 6.28 -17.26 0.04
C GLY A 188 4.77 -17.23 -0.22
N GLY A 189 4.18 -16.04 -0.18
CA GLY A 189 2.78 -15.79 -0.47
C GLY A 189 2.54 -15.28 -1.90
N ARG A 190 1.33 -14.76 -2.13
CA ARG A 190 0.93 -14.15 -3.41
C ARG A 190 -0.06 -13.02 -3.20
N ILE A 191 -0.07 -12.07 -4.14
CA ILE A 191 -1.04 -10.96 -4.15
C ILE A 191 -1.63 -10.82 -5.54
N TRP A 192 -2.96 -10.57 -5.61
CA TRP A 192 -3.69 -10.42 -6.88
C TRP A 192 -4.92 -9.54 -6.72
N VAL A 193 -5.52 -9.17 -7.85
CA VAL A 193 -6.85 -8.57 -7.91
C VAL A 193 -7.87 -9.68 -8.13
N ASP A 194 -8.92 -9.72 -7.29
CA ASP A 194 -10.00 -10.70 -7.45
C ASP A 194 -10.93 -10.29 -8.59
N SER A 195 -10.82 -10.96 -9.73
CA SER A 195 -11.62 -10.71 -10.93
C SER A 195 -13.09 -11.09 -10.77
N ALA A 196 -13.45 -11.91 -9.79
CA ALA A 196 -14.83 -12.29 -9.51
C ALA A 196 -15.59 -11.22 -8.71
N TYR A 197 -14.87 -10.29 -8.08
CA TYR A 197 -15.49 -9.20 -7.33
C TYR A 197 -15.95 -8.08 -8.27
N THR A 198 -17.25 -7.78 -8.24
CA THR A 198 -17.89 -6.79 -9.15
C THR A 198 -18.31 -5.51 -8.45
N GLY A 199 -18.12 -5.39 -7.13
CA GLY A 199 -18.56 -4.23 -6.34
C GLY A 199 -17.62 -3.01 -6.43
N GLY A 200 -16.46 -3.17 -7.08
CA GLY A 200 -15.37 -2.20 -7.18
C GLY A 200 -14.06 -2.93 -7.42
N ALA A 201 -13.00 -2.66 -6.65
CA ALA A 201 -11.79 -3.46 -6.66
C ALA A 201 -11.65 -4.29 -5.37
N ARG A 202 -11.14 -5.51 -5.49
CA ARG A 202 -10.75 -6.34 -4.34
C ARG A 202 -9.35 -6.88 -4.56
N PHE A 203 -8.42 -6.43 -3.73
CA PHE A 203 -7.07 -6.97 -3.65
C PHE A 203 -7.02 -8.06 -2.61
N VAL A 204 -6.35 -9.16 -2.91
CA VAL A 204 -6.18 -10.29 -1.98
C VAL A 204 -4.70 -10.60 -1.85
N PHE A 205 -4.24 -10.70 -0.61
CA PHE A 205 -2.91 -11.16 -0.24
C PHE A 205 -3.03 -12.48 0.53
N ALA A 206 -2.45 -13.55 0.01
CA ALA A 206 -2.34 -14.83 0.69
C ALA A 206 -0.98 -14.95 1.37
N HIS A 207 -0.99 -15.22 2.67
CA HIS A 207 0.19 -15.43 3.51
C HIS A 207 0.19 -16.88 4.00
N PRO A 208 1.27 -17.67 3.83
CA PRO A 208 1.34 -19.03 4.34
C PRO A 208 1.32 -19.06 5.88
N ILE A 209 0.62 -20.03 6.49
CA ILE A 209 0.54 -20.16 7.95
C ILE A 209 1.85 -20.73 8.52
N GLY A 210 2.48 -21.67 7.83
CA GLY A 210 3.70 -22.35 8.27
C GLY A 210 4.95 -21.79 7.59
N ILE A 211 5.38 -20.57 7.94
CA ILE A 211 6.69 -20.08 7.52
C ILE A 211 7.75 -20.67 8.45
N ASP A 212 8.68 -21.46 7.89
CA ASP A 212 9.91 -21.82 8.60
C ASP A 212 10.94 -20.69 8.40
N PRO A 213 11.24 -19.89 9.46
CA PRO A 213 12.15 -18.75 9.34
C PRO A 213 13.57 -19.13 8.88
N VAL A 214 13.94 -20.41 9.03
CA VAL A 214 15.29 -20.90 8.71
C VAL A 214 15.48 -21.16 7.22
N SER A 215 14.42 -21.55 6.50
CA SER A 215 14.53 -21.94 5.08
C SER A 215 14.70 -20.75 4.14
N TYR A 216 14.28 -19.54 4.51
CA TYR A 216 14.35 -18.35 3.65
C TYR A 216 15.68 -17.59 3.71
N THR A 217 16.52 -17.82 4.72
CA THR A 217 17.86 -17.20 4.81
C THR A 217 18.89 -17.87 3.91
N HIS A 218 18.65 -19.09 3.41
CA HIS A 218 19.63 -19.89 2.67
C HIS A 218 19.36 -20.01 1.15
N LEU A 219 18.18 -19.63 0.64
CA LEU A 219 17.81 -19.84 -0.77
C LEU A 219 18.45 -18.85 -1.78
N ARG A 220 19.25 -17.87 -1.34
CA ARG A 220 19.98 -16.93 -2.23
C ARG A 220 21.47 -16.81 -1.98
N ALA A 221 22.09 -17.85 -1.39
CA ALA A 221 23.56 -17.90 -1.28
C ALA A 221 24.24 -18.63 -2.46
N HIS A 222 23.46 -19.12 -3.44
CA HIS A 222 23.99 -19.93 -4.56
C HIS A 222 23.30 -19.61 -5.90
N GLU A 223 23.24 -18.32 -6.30
CA GLU A 223 23.15 -17.95 -7.72
C GLU A 223 24.01 -16.72 -7.99
#